data_de0aa445c205112ee7bf2a86f5d799d9
#
_entry.id   de0aa445c205112ee7bf2a86f5d799d9
#
_cell.length_a   1.000
_cell.length_b   1.000
_cell.length_c   1.000
_cell.angle_alpha   90.00
_cell.angle_beta   90.00
_cell.angle_gamma   90.00
#
_symmetry.space_group_name_H-M   'P 1'
#
loop_
_entity.id
_entity.type
_entity.pdbx_description
1 polymer ?
#
loop_
_entity_poly.entity_id
_entity_poly.type
_entity_poly.pdbx_seq_one_letter_code
_entity_poly.pdbx_strand_id
1 'polypeptide(L)'
;MPNWAFGAHNRSVATWEDVARVVGDLPLTTEQSPRDWRVGKKLLAWERPLRKSDIDALIRDGVQPPPGDILGVRVPDEGVKLALVADEPRVYFTTPHFDGYPAVLVKLGEIAVADLRELITDAWLTQAPKQLVKEFLAKSS
;
A
#
# COMPACT_ATOMS: atom_id res chain seq x y z
N MET A 1 -12.42 -2.54 30.04
CA MET A 1 -12.21 -2.34 29.60
C MET A 1 -12.20 -2.45 29.04
N PRO A 2 -12.02 -2.24 28.86
CA PRO A 2 -11.80 -2.12 28.23
C PRO A 2 -11.48 -2.18 27.53
N ASN A 3 -11.33 -2.10 27.36
CA ASN A 3 -11.01 -2.02 26.76
C ASN A 3 -10.90 -2.52 26.05
N TRP A 4 -10.96 -2.91 25.98
CA TRP A 4 -10.69 -3.46 25.40
C TRP A 4 -10.82 -3.61 24.61
N ALA A 5 -11.71 -4.15 24.95
CA ALA A 5 -11.62 -3.94 23.79
C ALA A 5 -10.56 -3.14 23.43
N PHE A 6 -10.23 -3.18 23.96
CA PHE A 6 -9.24 -2.54 23.85
C PHE A 6 -8.24 -3.09 23.05
N GLY A 7 -7.88 -4.37 22.96
CA GLY A 7 -6.90 -4.91 22.13
C GLY A 7 -7.11 -4.67 20.68
N ALA A 8 -8.30 -4.85 20.25
CA ALA A 8 -8.65 -4.66 18.86
C ALA A 8 -8.45 -3.22 18.44
N HIS A 9 -8.81 -2.28 19.28
CA HIS A 9 -8.62 -0.92 18.86
C HIS A 9 -7.19 -0.46 19.00
N ASN A 10 -6.37 -1.24 19.66
CA ASN A 10 -4.96 -0.97 19.67
C ASN A 10 -4.28 -1.34 18.40
N ARG A 11 -4.91 -2.15 17.58
CA ARG A 11 -4.44 -2.36 16.24
C ARG A 11 -4.99 -1.23 15.40
N SER A 12 -4.38 -0.09 15.53
CA SER A 12 -4.80 1.07 14.80
C SER A 12 -4.72 0.82 13.32
N VAL A 13 -5.77 1.19 12.62
CA VAL A 13 -5.71 1.21 11.17
C VAL A 13 -4.85 2.38 10.74
N ALA A 14 -4.30 2.30 9.54
CA ALA A 14 -3.33 3.26 9.07
C ALA A 14 -3.98 4.58 8.67
N THR A 15 -3.18 5.63 8.76
CA THR A 15 -3.54 6.98 8.31
C THR A 15 -2.49 7.45 7.32
N TRP A 16 -2.76 8.59 6.66
CA TRP A 16 -1.75 9.17 5.76
C TRP A 16 -0.46 9.55 6.50
N GLU A 17 -0.56 9.93 7.76
CA GLU A 17 0.62 10.21 8.57
C GLU A 17 1.46 8.94 8.78
N ASP A 18 0.79 7.81 8.97
CA ASP A 18 1.48 6.54 9.09
C ASP A 18 2.20 6.18 7.80
N VAL A 19 1.56 6.42 6.64
CA VAL A 19 2.20 6.16 5.35
C VAL A 19 3.47 7.00 5.22
N ALA A 20 3.37 8.30 5.51
CA ALA A 20 4.52 9.19 5.41
C ALA A 20 5.66 8.75 6.33
N ARG A 21 5.32 8.33 7.56
CA ARG A 21 6.32 7.89 8.52
C ARG A 21 7.00 6.61 8.07
N VAL A 22 6.22 5.63 7.62
CA VAL A 22 6.76 4.35 7.16
C VAL A 22 7.70 4.56 5.97
N VAL A 23 7.26 5.35 5.00
CA VAL A 23 8.09 5.65 3.83
C VAL A 23 9.34 6.41 4.26
N GLY A 24 9.19 7.37 5.17
CA GLY A 24 10.32 8.20 5.61
C GLY A 24 11.39 7.42 6.35
N ASP A 25 11.06 6.26 6.91
CA ASP A 25 12.03 5.39 7.57
C ASP A 25 12.92 4.63 6.58
N LEU A 26 12.60 4.68 5.29
CA LEU A 26 13.33 3.94 4.26
C LEU A 26 14.29 4.87 3.50
N PRO A 27 15.50 4.39 3.17
CA PRO A 27 16.50 5.24 2.51
C PRO A 27 16.08 5.75 1.14
N LEU A 28 16.53 6.94 0.80
CA LEU A 28 16.37 7.53 -0.52
C LEU A 28 14.92 7.81 -0.92
N THR A 29 14.04 7.92 0.06
CA THR A 29 12.62 8.20 -0.22
C THR A 29 12.33 9.68 -0.13
N THR A 30 11.37 10.13 -0.94
CA THR A 30 10.88 11.50 -0.94
C THR A 30 9.39 11.51 -1.15
N GLU A 31 8.75 12.56 -0.66
CA GLU A 31 7.36 12.86 -1.02
C GLU A 31 7.43 13.96 -2.05
N GLN A 32 7.40 13.58 -3.32
CA GLN A 32 7.65 14.48 -4.43
C GLN A 32 6.57 15.55 -4.59
N SER A 33 5.33 15.16 -4.35
CA SER A 33 4.19 16.06 -4.26
C SER A 33 3.27 15.44 -3.21
N PRO A 34 2.25 16.15 -2.73
CA PRO A 34 1.45 15.60 -1.65
C PRO A 34 0.97 14.18 -1.94
N ARG A 35 1.33 13.27 -1.03
CA ARG A 35 0.94 11.86 -1.11
C ARG A 35 1.37 11.17 -2.39
N ASP A 36 2.58 11.52 -2.86
CA ASP A 36 3.23 10.86 -4.00
C ASP A 36 4.65 10.53 -3.54
N TRP A 37 4.85 9.31 -3.07
CA TRP A 37 6.12 8.88 -2.49
C TRP A 37 6.94 8.09 -3.48
N ARG A 38 8.23 8.42 -3.53
CA ARG A 38 9.18 7.85 -4.46
C ARG A 38 10.41 7.33 -3.73
N VAL A 39 11.09 6.37 -4.35
CA VAL A 39 12.44 6.00 -3.98
C VAL A 39 13.32 6.34 -5.18
N GLY A 40 14.20 7.34 -5.01
CA GLY A 40 14.83 7.95 -6.16
C GLY A 40 13.77 8.54 -7.07
N LYS A 41 13.74 8.12 -8.32
CA LYS A 41 12.74 8.58 -9.28
C LYS A 41 11.58 7.61 -9.44
N LYS A 42 11.67 6.44 -8.83
CA LYS A 42 10.66 5.40 -9.04
C LYS A 42 9.51 5.53 -8.08
N LEU A 43 8.30 5.34 -8.59
CA LEU A 43 7.09 5.40 -7.79
C LEU A 43 7.09 4.28 -6.76
N LEU A 44 6.70 4.61 -5.53
CA LEU A 44 6.64 3.65 -4.44
C LEU A 44 5.20 3.47 -3.97
N ALA A 45 4.56 4.56 -3.60
CA ALA A 45 3.19 4.56 -3.09
C ALA A 45 2.59 5.93 -3.34
N TRP A 46 1.27 5.98 -3.53
CA TRP A 46 0.60 7.26 -3.81
C TRP A 46 -0.88 7.21 -3.43
N GLU A 47 -1.46 8.38 -3.21
CA GLU A 47 -2.89 8.48 -3.01
C GLU A 47 -3.58 8.24 -4.35
N ARG A 48 -4.49 7.26 -4.39
CA ARG A 48 -5.16 6.89 -5.63
C ARG A 48 -6.67 6.87 -5.45
N PRO A 49 -7.30 8.05 -5.51
CA PRO A 49 -8.76 8.10 -5.42
C PRO A 49 -9.41 7.31 -6.55
N LEU A 50 -10.52 6.68 -6.26
CA LEU A 50 -11.27 5.97 -7.30
C LEU A 50 -11.86 6.97 -8.28
N ARG A 51 -11.70 6.66 -9.56
CA ARG A 51 -12.29 7.45 -10.65
C ARG A 51 -13.64 6.84 -11.00
N LYS A 52 -14.44 7.59 -11.75
CA LYS A 52 -15.75 7.11 -12.17
C LYS A 52 -15.64 5.76 -12.91
N SER A 53 -14.65 5.61 -13.76
CA SER A 53 -14.45 4.35 -14.49
C SER A 53 -14.13 3.18 -13.56
N ASP A 54 -13.39 3.44 -12.49
CA ASP A 54 -13.10 2.41 -11.49
C ASP A 54 -14.37 1.98 -10.77
N ILE A 55 -15.16 2.96 -10.37
CA ILE A 55 -16.43 2.71 -9.66
C ILE A 55 -17.39 1.91 -10.55
N ASP A 56 -17.51 2.33 -11.80
CA ASP A 56 -18.39 1.64 -12.76
C ASP A 56 -17.95 0.17 -12.95
N ALA A 57 -16.64 -0.06 -13.05
CA ALA A 57 -16.11 -1.40 -13.22
C ALA A 57 -16.37 -2.27 -11.99
N LEU A 58 -16.20 -1.73 -10.81
CA LEU A 58 -16.45 -2.47 -9.56
C LEU A 58 -17.92 -2.84 -9.45
N ILE A 59 -18.82 -1.89 -9.72
CA ILE A 59 -20.27 -2.14 -9.68
C ILE A 59 -20.65 -3.22 -10.68
N ARG A 60 -20.10 -3.16 -11.89
CA ARG A 60 -20.38 -4.14 -12.94
C ARG A 60 -19.99 -5.54 -12.49
N ASP A 61 -18.91 -5.63 -11.72
CA ASP A 61 -18.42 -6.91 -11.22
C ASP A 61 -19.07 -7.33 -9.92
N GLY A 62 -20.08 -6.60 -9.47
CA GLY A 62 -20.81 -6.94 -8.24
C GLY A 62 -20.08 -6.56 -6.96
N VAL A 63 -19.08 -5.70 -7.06
CA VAL A 63 -18.28 -5.27 -5.92
C VAL A 63 -18.69 -3.86 -5.51
N GLN A 64 -18.98 -3.67 -4.24
CA GLN A 64 -19.30 -2.34 -3.74
C GLN A 64 -18.01 -1.51 -3.70
N PRO A 65 -18.01 -0.32 -4.33
CA PRO A 65 -16.82 0.53 -4.28
C PRO A 65 -16.51 0.90 -2.83
N PRO A 66 -15.27 0.72 -2.38
CA PRO A 66 -14.92 1.05 -1.00
C PRO A 66 -14.96 2.55 -0.75
N PRO A 67 -15.52 2.96 0.40
CA PRO A 67 -15.46 4.37 0.79
C PRO A 67 -14.09 4.69 1.38
N GLY A 68 -13.80 5.98 1.50
CA GLY A 68 -12.60 6.42 2.20
C GLY A 68 -11.37 6.45 1.33
N ASP A 69 -10.24 6.54 2.00
CA ASP A 69 -8.94 6.76 1.35
C ASP A 69 -8.38 5.50 0.73
N ILE A 70 -7.84 5.64 -0.47
CA ILE A 70 -7.25 4.54 -1.21
C ILE A 70 -5.78 4.87 -1.46
N LEU A 71 -4.91 3.94 -1.10
CA LEU A 71 -3.47 4.03 -1.32
C LEU A 71 -3.07 3.06 -2.43
N GLY A 72 -2.29 3.52 -3.41
CA GLY A 72 -1.68 2.63 -4.39
C GLY A 72 -0.27 2.30 -3.93
N VAL A 73 0.13 1.04 -4.05
CA VAL A 73 1.47 0.60 -3.63
C VAL A 73 2.04 -0.33 -4.70
N ARG A 74 3.29 -0.08 -5.12
CA ARG A 74 3.97 -0.96 -6.06
C ARG A 74 4.25 -2.32 -5.39
N VAL A 75 4.12 -3.36 -6.17
CA VAL A 75 4.44 -4.73 -5.72
C VAL A 75 5.44 -5.34 -6.69
N PRO A 76 6.11 -6.44 -6.30
CA PRO A 76 7.12 -7.05 -7.19
C PRO A 76 6.59 -7.49 -8.53
N ASP A 77 5.40 -8.08 -8.57
CA ASP A 77 4.83 -8.59 -9.82
C ASP A 77 3.33 -8.79 -9.68
N GLU A 78 2.71 -9.16 -10.78
CA GLU A 78 1.26 -9.37 -10.84
C GLU A 78 0.81 -10.53 -9.94
N GLY A 79 1.64 -11.55 -9.79
CA GLY A 79 1.32 -12.69 -8.93
C GLY A 79 1.17 -12.28 -7.47
N VAL A 80 2.05 -11.42 -6.99
CA VAL A 80 1.96 -10.91 -5.63
C VAL A 80 0.69 -10.08 -5.45
N LYS A 81 0.37 -9.23 -6.44
CA LYS A 81 -0.88 -8.46 -6.40
C LYS A 81 -2.09 -9.37 -6.25
N LEU A 82 -2.19 -10.37 -7.10
CA LEU A 82 -3.35 -11.26 -7.10
C LEU A 82 -3.43 -12.07 -5.81
N ALA A 83 -2.28 -12.47 -5.26
CA ALA A 83 -2.26 -13.18 -3.98
C ALA A 83 -2.77 -12.31 -2.83
N LEU A 84 -2.33 -11.05 -2.78
CA LEU A 84 -2.80 -10.13 -1.75
C LEU A 84 -4.32 -9.95 -1.81
N VAL A 85 -4.85 -9.72 -3.02
CA VAL A 85 -6.28 -9.53 -3.21
C VAL A 85 -7.06 -10.78 -2.82
N ALA A 86 -6.55 -11.96 -3.16
CA ALA A 86 -7.21 -13.22 -2.84
C ALA A 86 -7.19 -13.52 -1.35
N ASP A 87 -6.06 -13.24 -0.68
CA ASP A 87 -5.89 -13.55 0.73
C ASP A 87 -6.63 -12.59 1.65
N GLU A 88 -6.65 -11.30 1.31
CA GLU A 88 -7.25 -10.30 2.16
C GLU A 88 -8.06 -9.28 1.34
N PRO A 89 -9.19 -9.72 0.76
CA PRO A 89 -9.99 -8.82 -0.08
C PRO A 89 -10.62 -7.65 0.68
N ARG A 90 -10.64 -7.72 2.01
CA ARG A 90 -11.14 -6.61 2.81
C ARG A 90 -10.17 -5.45 2.84
N VAL A 91 -8.89 -5.72 2.58
CA VAL A 91 -7.83 -4.71 2.62
C VAL A 91 -7.38 -4.33 1.22
N TYR A 92 -7.18 -5.32 0.34
CA TYR A 92 -6.57 -5.13 -0.97
C TYR A 92 -7.57 -5.37 -2.09
N PHE A 93 -7.44 -4.58 -3.15
CA PHE A 93 -8.25 -4.79 -4.34
C PHE A 93 -7.52 -4.23 -5.55
N THR A 94 -8.11 -4.43 -6.72
CA THR A 94 -7.58 -3.89 -7.97
C THR A 94 -8.75 -3.52 -8.87
N THR A 95 -8.47 -2.74 -9.91
CA THR A 95 -9.47 -2.39 -10.93
C THR A 95 -8.87 -2.69 -12.30
N PRO A 96 -9.69 -2.76 -13.35
CA PRO A 96 -9.16 -3.04 -14.69
C PRO A 96 -8.10 -2.07 -15.16
N HIS A 97 -8.12 -0.83 -14.68
CA HIS A 97 -7.08 0.14 -15.01
C HIS A 97 -5.68 -0.38 -14.69
N PHE A 98 -5.57 -1.22 -13.66
CA PHE A 98 -4.28 -1.72 -13.19
C PHE A 98 -3.96 -3.14 -13.66
N ASP A 99 -4.77 -3.70 -14.56
CA ASP A 99 -4.50 -5.04 -15.07
C ASP A 99 -3.11 -5.08 -15.71
N GLY A 100 -2.28 -6.02 -15.26
CA GLY A 100 -0.93 -6.18 -15.76
C GLY A 100 0.09 -5.21 -15.18
N TYR A 101 -0.35 -4.22 -14.42
CA TYR A 101 0.56 -3.27 -13.79
C TYR A 101 0.84 -3.69 -12.35
N PRO A 102 2.11 -3.81 -11.94
CA PRO A 102 2.44 -4.36 -10.60
C PRO A 102 2.25 -3.32 -9.49
N ALA A 103 1.00 -3.03 -9.19
CA ALA A 103 0.59 -2.19 -8.07
C ALA A 103 -0.74 -2.70 -7.55
N VAL A 104 -0.94 -2.60 -6.24
CA VAL A 104 -2.18 -3.01 -5.59
C VAL A 104 -2.84 -1.78 -4.98
N LEU A 105 -4.16 -1.80 -4.89
CA LEU A 105 -4.91 -0.75 -4.21
C LEU A 105 -5.24 -1.20 -2.80
N VAL A 106 -5.09 -0.31 -1.85
CA VAL A 106 -5.23 -0.58 -0.43
C VAL A 106 -6.31 0.32 0.16
N LYS A 107 -7.26 -0.28 0.85
CA LYS A 107 -8.23 0.48 1.64
C LYS A 107 -7.52 0.92 2.90
N LEU A 108 -7.10 2.17 2.93
CA LEU A 108 -6.23 2.67 4.00
C LEU A 108 -6.86 2.51 5.38
N GLY A 109 -8.16 2.70 5.46
CA GLY A 109 -8.88 2.53 6.73
C GLY A 109 -9.07 1.09 7.17
N GLU A 110 -8.58 0.12 6.41
CA GLU A 110 -8.72 -1.30 6.75
C GLU A 110 -7.38 -1.99 6.99
N ILE A 111 -6.25 -1.32 6.72
CA ILE A 111 -4.96 -1.97 6.89
C ILE A 111 -4.33 -1.60 8.23
N ALA A 112 -3.79 -2.60 8.92
CA ALA A 112 -3.04 -2.35 10.15
C ALA A 112 -1.69 -1.73 9.83
N VAL A 113 -1.18 -0.88 10.72
CA VAL A 113 0.09 -0.19 10.50
C VAL A 113 1.25 -1.19 10.29
N ALA A 114 1.25 -2.30 11.02
CA ALA A 114 2.29 -3.31 10.86
C ALA A 114 2.29 -3.92 9.45
N ASP A 115 1.10 -4.19 8.92
CA ASP A 115 0.97 -4.73 7.56
C ASP A 115 1.33 -3.69 6.51
N LEU A 116 0.99 -2.43 6.77
CA LEU A 116 1.37 -1.33 5.89
C LEU A 116 2.90 -1.22 5.80
N ARG A 117 3.57 -1.33 6.94
CA ARG A 117 5.04 -1.27 6.96
C ARG A 117 5.66 -2.40 6.16
N GLU A 118 5.13 -3.60 6.31
CA GLU A 118 5.61 -4.75 5.55
C GLU A 118 5.40 -4.55 4.05
N LEU A 119 4.21 -4.11 3.67
CA LEU A 119 3.87 -3.89 2.27
C LEU A 119 4.78 -2.83 1.62
N ILE A 120 4.97 -1.71 2.29
CA ILE A 120 5.79 -0.61 1.76
C ILE A 120 7.26 -1.00 1.75
N THR A 121 7.73 -1.74 2.76
CA THR A 121 9.11 -2.22 2.77
C THR A 121 9.37 -3.14 1.57
N ASP A 122 8.43 -4.04 1.28
CA ASP A 122 8.55 -4.93 0.11
C ASP A 122 8.56 -4.13 -1.19
N ALA A 123 7.73 -3.09 -1.28
CA ALA A 123 7.73 -2.22 -2.45
C ALA A 123 9.08 -1.52 -2.61
N TRP A 124 9.65 -1.05 -1.50
CA TRP A 124 10.96 -0.40 -1.51
C TRP A 124 12.05 -1.38 -1.96
N LEU A 125 12.03 -2.61 -1.46
CA LEU A 125 13.00 -3.63 -1.85
C LEU A 125 12.93 -3.90 -3.36
N THR A 126 11.76 -3.73 -3.96
CA THR A 126 11.57 -3.93 -5.40
C THR A 126 12.07 -2.73 -6.21
N GLN A 127 11.84 -1.52 -5.73
CA GLN A 127 12.05 -0.30 -6.51
C GLN A 127 13.40 0.38 -6.24
N ALA A 128 14.02 0.12 -5.10
CA ALA A 128 15.27 0.77 -4.74
C ALA A 128 16.45 0.22 -5.55
N PRO A 129 17.53 1.04 -5.71
CA PRO A 129 18.74 0.53 -6.36
C PRO A 129 19.31 -0.69 -5.64
N LYS A 130 19.79 -1.65 -6.40
CA LYS A 130 20.25 -2.93 -5.86
C LYS A 130 21.31 -2.79 -4.77
N GLN A 131 22.23 -1.86 -4.95
CA GLN A 131 23.29 -1.66 -3.96
C GLN A 131 22.70 -1.18 -2.63
N LEU A 132 21.71 -0.28 -2.71
CA LEU A 132 21.06 0.26 -1.53
C LEU A 132 20.26 -0.82 -0.82
N VAL A 133 19.60 -1.69 -1.57
CA VAL A 133 18.87 -2.85 -1.02
C VAL A 133 19.83 -3.73 -0.25
N LYS A 134 20.99 -4.01 -0.83
CA LYS A 134 22.01 -4.85 -0.22
C LYS A 134 22.47 -4.28 1.12
N GLU A 135 22.74 -2.99 1.14
CA GLU A 135 23.17 -2.31 2.37
C GLU A 135 22.07 -2.33 3.43
N PHE A 136 20.84 -2.11 3.00
CA PHE A 136 19.69 -2.12 3.90
C PHE A 136 19.51 -3.50 4.55
N LEU A 137 19.57 -4.56 3.75
CA LEU A 137 19.41 -5.92 4.25
C LEU A 137 20.56 -6.31 5.17
N ALA A 138 21.78 -5.87 4.87
CA ALA A 138 22.93 -6.15 5.73
C ALA A 138 22.76 -5.53 7.11
N LYS A 139 22.19 -4.32 7.18
CA LYS A 139 21.96 -3.65 8.46
C LYS A 139 20.81 -4.28 9.25
N SER A 140 19.88 -4.92 8.54
CA SER A 140 18.70 -5.50 9.16
C SER A 140 18.91 -6.90 9.70
N SER A 141 20.02 -7.52 9.35
CA SER A 141 20.33 -8.89 9.82
C SER A 141 21.28 -8.93 11.01
#